data_674f7082d59cd58e1c2cfb0d8829d2e1
#
_entry.id   674f7082d59cd58e1c2cfb0d8829d2e1
#
_cell.length_a   1.000
_cell.length_b   1.000
_cell.length_c   1.000
_cell.angle_alpha   90.00
_cell.angle_beta   90.00
_cell.angle_gamma   90.00
#
_symmetry.space_group_name_H-M   'P 1'
#
loop_
_entity.id
_entity.type
_entity.pdbx_description
1 polymer ?
#
loop_
_entity_poly.entity_id
_entity_poly.type
_entity_poly.pdbx_seq_one_letter_code
_entity_poly.pdbx_strand_id
1 'polypeptide(L)'
;AALLSQGTTAGQQRLISTVSELPRRMEKEKLPTPAILLIGKVCALAEDFGWYEKLPLAGTRVVLTRPKQRMYRLAEKFRSLGAEVLEFPSIQICPIKRTNLFRALAQIETYQWLVFTSPSGIDVFFEQCAEVKFDIRKLSNLKIAVIGSGTVRQLEQHGIYADLIP
;
A
#
# COMPACT_ATOMS: atom_id res chain seq x y z
N ALA A 1 -15.23 7.50 -33.89
CA ALA A 1 -15.13 8.16 -32.58
C ALA A 1 -15.13 7.12 -31.47
N ALA A 2 -14.53 7.46 -30.35
CA ALA A 2 -14.57 6.67 -29.14
C ALA A 2 -14.92 7.55 -27.93
N LEU A 3 -15.75 7.06 -27.05
CA LEU A 3 -16.05 7.66 -25.75
C LEU A 3 -15.51 6.76 -24.66
N LEU A 4 -14.71 7.34 -23.79
CA LEU A 4 -14.20 6.68 -22.59
C LEU A 4 -14.83 7.36 -21.37
N SER A 5 -15.72 6.64 -20.70
CA SER A 5 -16.39 7.09 -19.49
C SER A 5 -15.67 6.56 -18.25
N GLN A 6 -15.52 7.41 -17.23
CA GLN A 6 -14.90 7.08 -15.94
C GLN A 6 -13.54 6.36 -16.09
N GLY A 7 -12.68 6.84 -16.99
CA GLY A 7 -11.39 6.20 -17.28
C GLY A 7 -10.56 5.92 -16.03
N THR A 8 -9.91 4.74 -16.00
CA THR A 8 -9.06 4.25 -14.90
C THR A 8 -9.77 4.03 -13.55
N THR A 9 -11.09 3.96 -13.55
CA THR A 9 -11.89 3.57 -12.37
C THR A 9 -12.52 2.20 -12.58
N ALA A 10 -13.11 1.63 -11.54
CA ALA A 10 -13.88 0.38 -11.65
C ALA A 10 -15.14 0.53 -12.51
N GLY A 11 -15.59 1.76 -12.74
CA GLY A 11 -16.72 2.08 -13.59
C GLY A 11 -16.36 2.38 -15.04
N GLN A 12 -15.10 2.18 -15.46
CA GLN A 12 -14.66 2.49 -16.82
C GLN A 12 -15.52 1.75 -17.85
N GLN A 13 -16.04 2.51 -18.80
CA GLN A 13 -16.78 1.99 -19.95
C GLN A 13 -16.26 2.65 -21.23
N ARG A 14 -16.14 1.87 -22.28
CA ARG A 14 -15.67 2.33 -23.59
C ARG A 14 -16.73 2.08 -24.63
N LEU A 15 -17.06 3.10 -25.42
CA LEU A 15 -17.98 3.03 -26.54
C LEU A 15 -17.27 3.48 -27.81
N ILE A 16 -17.18 2.59 -28.79
CA ILE A 16 -16.64 2.91 -30.13
C ILE A 16 -17.80 3.00 -31.10
N SER A 17 -17.87 4.10 -31.87
CA SER A 17 -18.96 4.35 -32.83
C SER A 17 -18.54 5.35 -33.89
N THR A 18 -19.39 5.59 -34.88
CA THR A 18 -19.27 6.76 -35.75
C THR A 18 -19.67 8.03 -35.02
N VAL A 19 -19.22 9.19 -35.49
CA VAL A 19 -19.61 10.48 -34.90
C VAL A 19 -21.12 10.70 -34.96
N SER A 20 -21.74 10.26 -36.05
CA SER A 20 -23.19 10.41 -36.27
C SER A 20 -24.05 9.54 -35.34
N GLU A 21 -23.58 8.35 -34.99
CA GLU A 21 -24.35 7.43 -34.14
C GLU A 21 -24.05 7.60 -32.65
N LEU A 22 -22.94 8.27 -32.32
CA LEU A 22 -22.46 8.37 -30.95
C LEU A 22 -23.53 8.98 -29.98
N PRO A 23 -24.24 10.07 -30.32
CA PRO A 23 -25.23 10.64 -29.41
C PRO A 23 -26.34 9.64 -29.06
N ARG A 24 -26.90 8.97 -30.07
CA ARG A 24 -27.94 7.95 -29.88
C ARG A 24 -27.47 6.78 -29.02
N ARG A 25 -26.25 6.34 -29.20
CA ARG A 25 -25.69 5.25 -28.42
C ARG A 25 -25.39 5.66 -26.98
N MET A 26 -24.90 6.89 -26.76
CA MET A 26 -24.70 7.44 -25.42
C MET A 26 -25.99 7.48 -24.60
N GLU A 27 -27.10 7.93 -25.21
CA GLU A 27 -28.42 7.94 -24.56
C GLU A 27 -28.90 6.54 -24.21
N LYS A 28 -28.73 5.59 -25.15
CA LYS A 28 -29.15 4.20 -24.97
C LYS A 28 -28.35 3.50 -23.87
N GLU A 29 -27.04 3.69 -23.85
CA GLU A 29 -26.14 3.00 -22.91
C GLU A 29 -25.99 3.73 -21.56
N LYS A 30 -26.56 4.95 -21.45
CA LYS A 30 -26.56 5.79 -20.24
C LYS A 30 -25.19 5.92 -19.59
N LEU A 31 -24.17 6.19 -20.43
CA LEU A 31 -22.80 6.26 -19.97
C LEU A 31 -22.61 7.38 -18.94
N PRO A 32 -22.01 7.07 -17.78
CA PRO A 32 -21.82 8.06 -16.72
C PRO A 32 -20.74 9.08 -17.08
N THR A 33 -20.84 10.28 -16.50
CA THR A 33 -19.79 11.29 -16.54
C THR A 33 -18.86 11.14 -15.33
N PRO A 34 -17.60 11.62 -15.42
CA PRO A 34 -16.95 12.30 -16.55
C PRO A 34 -16.59 11.34 -17.68
N ALA A 35 -16.56 11.86 -18.91
CA ALA A 35 -16.18 11.08 -20.07
C ALA A 35 -15.28 11.91 -21.01
N ILE A 36 -14.41 11.22 -21.75
CA ILE A 36 -13.53 11.79 -22.75
C ILE A 36 -13.97 11.32 -24.13
N LEU A 37 -14.20 12.28 -25.05
CA LEU A 37 -14.51 12.00 -26.43
C LEU A 37 -13.25 12.11 -27.28
N LEU A 38 -12.95 11.04 -28.02
CA LEU A 38 -11.86 10.95 -28.98
C LEU A 38 -12.44 10.86 -30.40
N ILE A 39 -11.95 11.69 -31.33
CA ILE A 39 -12.38 11.70 -32.73
C ILE A 39 -11.14 11.53 -33.62
N GLY A 40 -11.16 10.57 -34.50
CA GLY A 40 -10.09 10.32 -35.46
C GLY A 40 -9.83 8.84 -35.71
N LYS A 41 -8.93 8.56 -36.64
CA LYS A 41 -8.53 7.19 -37.00
C LYS A 41 -7.86 6.44 -35.84
N VAL A 42 -7.29 7.16 -34.87
CA VAL A 42 -6.69 6.60 -33.65
C VAL A 42 -7.69 5.74 -32.86
N CYS A 43 -8.99 5.99 -32.98
CA CYS A 43 -10.00 5.20 -32.31
C CYS A 43 -10.04 3.72 -32.76
N ALA A 44 -9.51 3.41 -33.96
CA ALA A 44 -9.39 2.04 -34.46
C ALA A 44 -8.34 1.22 -33.65
N LEU A 45 -7.39 1.88 -33.02
CA LEU A 45 -6.35 1.23 -32.21
C LEU A 45 -6.86 0.79 -30.82
N ALA A 46 -8.10 1.10 -30.50
CA ALA A 46 -8.66 0.85 -29.17
C ALA A 46 -8.68 -0.63 -28.76
N GLU A 47 -8.77 -1.55 -29.71
CA GLU A 47 -8.74 -3.00 -29.44
C GLU A 47 -7.32 -3.48 -29.13
N ASP A 48 -6.33 -2.98 -29.86
CA ASP A 48 -4.93 -3.36 -29.69
C ASP A 48 -4.33 -2.78 -28.42
N PHE A 49 -4.67 -1.51 -28.12
CA PHE A 49 -4.14 -0.75 -26.98
C PHE A 49 -5.08 -0.67 -25.77
N GLY A 50 -6.20 -1.39 -25.79
CA GLY A 50 -7.12 -1.50 -24.64
C GLY A 50 -6.54 -2.41 -23.56
N TRP A 51 -5.57 -1.92 -22.82
CA TRP A 51 -4.84 -2.69 -21.81
C TRP A 51 -5.55 -2.69 -20.43
N TYR A 52 -6.25 -1.61 -20.09
CA TYR A 52 -6.84 -1.44 -18.76
C TYR A 52 -7.93 -2.47 -18.46
N GLU A 53 -8.84 -2.67 -19.39
CA GLU A 53 -9.94 -3.63 -19.26
C GLU A 53 -9.46 -5.09 -19.23
N LYS A 54 -8.23 -5.35 -19.68
CA LYS A 54 -7.59 -6.67 -19.65
C LYS A 54 -6.85 -6.97 -18.36
N LEU A 55 -6.73 -5.99 -17.44
CA LEU A 55 -6.07 -6.20 -16.16
C LEU A 55 -6.89 -7.12 -15.25
N PRO A 56 -6.23 -7.94 -14.42
CA PRO A 56 -6.91 -8.99 -13.64
C PRO A 56 -7.98 -8.47 -12.67
N LEU A 57 -7.86 -7.23 -12.21
CA LEU A 57 -8.79 -6.60 -11.27
C LEU A 57 -9.52 -5.40 -11.88
N ALA A 58 -9.53 -5.26 -13.21
CA ALA A 58 -10.33 -4.24 -13.88
C ALA A 58 -11.81 -4.38 -13.47
N GLY A 59 -12.45 -3.26 -13.17
CA GLY A 59 -13.84 -3.25 -12.69
C GLY A 59 -14.02 -3.59 -11.20
N THR A 60 -12.94 -3.88 -10.47
CA THR A 60 -13.00 -4.22 -9.04
C THR A 60 -12.71 -3.00 -8.17
N ARG A 61 -13.53 -2.80 -7.12
CA ARG A 61 -13.25 -1.85 -6.03
C ARG A 61 -12.68 -2.56 -4.82
N VAL A 62 -11.60 -2.03 -4.28
CA VAL A 62 -10.93 -2.55 -3.08
C VAL A 62 -10.86 -1.45 -2.03
N VAL A 63 -11.35 -1.75 -0.82
CA VAL A 63 -11.21 -0.87 0.34
C VAL A 63 -10.06 -1.39 1.20
N LEU A 64 -9.06 -0.54 1.45
CA LEU A 64 -7.93 -0.86 2.32
C LEU A 64 -8.10 -0.16 3.67
N THR A 65 -8.08 -0.94 4.76
CA THR A 65 -8.33 -0.45 6.13
C THR A 65 -7.08 -0.44 7.01
N ARG A 66 -5.91 -0.75 6.44
CA ARG A 66 -4.63 -0.82 7.18
C ARG A 66 -4.17 0.57 7.67
N PRO A 67 -3.26 0.63 8.65
CA PRO A 67 -2.60 1.88 9.02
C PRO A 67 -1.97 2.58 7.81
N LYS A 68 -2.09 3.92 7.74
CA LYS A 68 -1.67 4.73 6.58
C LYS A 68 -0.23 4.44 6.12
N GLN A 69 0.70 4.30 7.07
CA GLN A 69 2.12 4.07 6.78
C GLN A 69 2.40 2.75 6.02
N ARG A 70 1.47 1.79 6.10
CA ARG A 70 1.62 0.45 5.49
C ARG A 70 0.66 0.19 4.33
N MET A 71 -0.10 1.20 3.94
CA MET A 71 -1.14 1.08 2.91
C MET A 71 -0.57 1.25 1.51
N TYR A 72 0.37 2.18 1.31
CA TYR A 72 0.86 2.61 0.02
C TYR A 72 1.27 1.45 -0.91
N ARG A 73 2.20 0.58 -0.46
CA ARG A 73 2.69 -0.53 -1.31
C ARG A 73 1.58 -1.49 -1.73
N LEU A 74 0.61 -1.71 -0.86
CA LEU A 74 -0.51 -2.60 -1.15
C LEU A 74 -1.49 -1.93 -2.13
N ALA A 75 -1.77 -0.65 -1.93
CA ALA A 75 -2.61 0.15 -2.82
C ALA A 75 -2.02 0.19 -4.24
N GLU A 76 -0.72 0.47 -4.38
CA GLU A 76 -0.02 0.46 -5.66
C GLU A 76 -0.12 -0.90 -6.36
N LYS A 77 0.05 -2.00 -5.62
CA LYS A 77 -0.08 -3.34 -6.19
C LYS A 77 -1.49 -3.62 -6.69
N PHE A 78 -2.53 -3.21 -5.98
CA PHE A 78 -3.90 -3.35 -6.46
C PHE A 78 -4.19 -2.45 -7.66
N ARG A 79 -3.72 -1.21 -7.65
CA ARG A 79 -3.86 -0.27 -8.79
C ARG A 79 -3.16 -0.79 -10.03
N SER A 80 -1.96 -1.34 -9.89
CA SER A 80 -1.22 -1.91 -11.04
C SER A 80 -1.92 -3.13 -11.66
N LEU A 81 -2.79 -3.79 -10.91
CA LEU A 81 -3.65 -4.87 -11.40
C LEU A 81 -5.01 -4.38 -11.92
N GLY A 82 -5.25 -3.07 -11.94
CA GLY A 82 -6.48 -2.46 -12.48
C GLY A 82 -7.59 -2.20 -11.47
N ALA A 83 -7.37 -2.43 -10.18
CA ALA A 83 -8.39 -2.15 -9.18
C ALA A 83 -8.49 -0.64 -8.88
N GLU A 84 -9.71 -0.18 -8.65
CA GLU A 84 -9.99 1.10 -8.00
C GLU A 84 -9.80 0.92 -6.48
N VAL A 85 -8.83 1.65 -5.89
CA VAL A 85 -8.47 1.48 -4.49
C VAL A 85 -8.95 2.68 -3.67
N LEU A 86 -9.84 2.40 -2.72
CA LEU A 86 -10.25 3.33 -1.68
C LEU A 86 -9.40 3.11 -0.43
N GLU A 87 -8.60 4.09 -0.09
CA GLU A 87 -7.79 4.07 1.13
C GLU A 87 -8.60 4.63 2.30
N PHE A 88 -8.97 3.73 3.23
CA PHE A 88 -9.74 4.06 4.42
C PHE A 88 -8.99 3.58 5.68
N PRO A 89 -7.95 4.33 6.14
CA PRO A 89 -7.17 3.94 7.31
C PRO A 89 -8.04 3.98 8.57
N SER A 90 -8.51 2.83 9.02
CA SER A 90 -9.38 2.69 10.19
C SER A 90 -8.61 2.42 11.49
N ILE A 91 -7.27 2.24 11.40
CA ILE A 91 -6.40 1.92 12.53
C ILE A 91 -5.27 2.94 12.59
N GLN A 92 -5.06 3.50 13.78
CA GLN A 92 -3.90 4.31 14.11
C GLN A 92 -3.10 3.62 15.22
N ILE A 93 -1.79 3.49 15.02
CA ILE A 93 -0.89 2.96 16.05
C ILE A 93 -0.39 4.16 16.86
N CYS A 94 -0.74 4.18 18.16
CA CYS A 94 -0.31 5.22 19.07
C CYS A 94 0.63 4.59 20.10
N PRO A 95 1.91 5.04 20.19
CA PRO A 95 2.82 4.59 21.22
C PRO A 95 2.27 4.95 22.61
N ILE A 96 2.26 3.97 23.52
CA ILE A 96 1.89 4.22 24.93
C ILE A 96 3.07 4.75 25.73
N LYS A 97 2.83 5.17 26.99
CA LYS A 97 3.85 5.73 27.87
C LYS A 97 5.10 4.85 27.99
N ARG A 98 6.27 5.47 27.88
CA ARG A 98 7.59 4.92 27.59
C ARG A 98 8.38 4.47 28.84
N THR A 99 7.84 4.70 30.04
CA THR A 99 8.56 4.52 31.32
C THR A 99 9.17 3.11 31.49
N ASN A 100 8.42 2.07 31.07
CA ASN A 100 8.90 0.70 31.18
C ASN A 100 10.03 0.38 30.19
N LEU A 101 9.97 0.93 28.96
CA LEU A 101 11.03 0.74 27.99
C LEU A 101 12.32 1.45 28.45
N PHE A 102 12.23 2.65 28.96
CA PHE A 102 13.40 3.37 29.47
C PHE A 102 14.07 2.65 30.65
N ARG A 103 13.28 2.03 31.54
CA ARG A 103 13.84 1.17 32.61
C ARG A 103 14.55 -0.06 32.01
N ALA A 104 13.94 -0.70 31.03
CA ALA A 104 14.53 -1.85 30.37
C ALA A 104 15.85 -1.48 29.64
N LEU A 105 15.86 -0.33 28.92
CA LEU A 105 17.07 0.16 28.25
C LEU A 105 18.19 0.51 29.24
N ALA A 106 17.85 1.03 30.43
CA ALA A 106 18.82 1.32 31.49
C ALA A 106 19.47 0.05 32.07
N GLN A 107 18.81 -1.11 31.94
CA GLN A 107 19.25 -2.41 32.42
C GLN A 107 19.45 -3.41 31.28
N ILE A 108 19.68 -2.94 30.05
CA ILE A 108 19.66 -3.78 28.84
C ILE A 108 20.63 -4.96 28.93
N GLU A 109 21.74 -4.78 29.61
CA GLU A 109 22.80 -5.78 29.79
C GLU A 109 22.36 -6.99 30.63
N THR A 110 21.23 -6.87 31.38
CA THR A 110 20.69 -7.98 32.16
C THR A 110 19.81 -8.93 31.35
N TYR A 111 19.46 -8.54 30.14
CA TYR A 111 18.65 -9.35 29.23
C TYR A 111 19.53 -10.21 28.31
N GLN A 112 19.02 -11.36 27.89
CA GLN A 112 19.67 -12.27 26.95
C GLN A 112 19.04 -12.19 25.57
N TRP A 113 17.77 -11.84 25.50
CA TRP A 113 17.00 -11.79 24.25
C TRP A 113 16.23 -10.48 24.13
N LEU A 114 16.21 -9.95 22.89
CA LEU A 114 15.31 -8.89 22.45
C LEU A 114 14.37 -9.49 21.39
N VAL A 115 13.06 -9.46 21.66
CA VAL A 115 12.07 -10.11 20.79
C VAL A 115 11.15 -9.08 20.17
N PHE A 116 11.07 -9.04 18.84
CA PHE A 116 10.15 -8.21 18.10
C PHE A 116 9.06 -9.04 17.43
N THR A 117 7.80 -8.71 17.72
CA THR A 117 6.63 -9.41 17.18
C THR A 117 5.92 -8.64 16.07
N SER A 118 6.33 -7.39 15.82
CA SER A 118 5.74 -6.57 14.77
C SER A 118 6.73 -5.52 14.24
N PRO A 119 6.62 -5.14 12.96
CA PRO A 119 7.44 -4.07 12.40
C PRO A 119 7.25 -2.73 13.11
N SER A 120 6.01 -2.39 13.56
CA SER A 120 5.76 -1.16 14.32
C SER A 120 6.45 -1.14 15.68
N GLY A 121 6.63 -2.32 16.29
CA GLY A 121 7.40 -2.44 17.53
C GLY A 121 8.86 -2.07 17.33
N ILE A 122 9.44 -2.42 16.19
CA ILE A 122 10.80 -2.03 15.81
C ILE A 122 10.89 -0.51 15.61
N ASP A 123 9.98 0.07 14.83
CA ASP A 123 9.95 1.52 14.58
C ASP A 123 9.92 2.30 15.90
N VAL A 124 8.97 1.95 16.78
CA VAL A 124 8.81 2.60 18.08
C VAL A 124 10.03 2.39 18.98
N PHE A 125 10.64 1.20 18.98
CA PHE A 125 11.82 0.90 19.77
C PHE A 125 12.99 1.79 19.37
N PHE A 126 13.34 1.84 18.09
CA PHE A 126 14.47 2.65 17.61
C PHE A 126 14.20 4.15 17.71
N GLU A 127 12.97 4.60 17.48
CA GLU A 127 12.57 5.99 17.70
C GLU A 127 12.79 6.41 19.15
N GLN A 128 12.43 5.56 20.11
CA GLN A 128 12.62 5.81 21.52
C GLN A 128 14.09 5.70 21.96
N CYS A 129 14.86 4.79 21.36
CA CYS A 129 16.30 4.74 21.56
C CYS A 129 16.97 6.06 21.13
N ALA A 130 16.59 6.58 19.98
CA ALA A 130 17.10 7.86 19.47
C ALA A 130 16.72 9.04 20.38
N GLU A 131 15.49 9.08 20.91
CA GLU A 131 15.01 10.12 21.81
C GLU A 131 15.86 10.23 23.10
N VAL A 132 16.23 9.09 23.68
CA VAL A 132 17.07 9.06 24.90
C VAL A 132 18.56 8.96 24.61
N LYS A 133 18.95 9.08 23.33
CA LYS A 133 20.35 8.94 22.88
C LYS A 133 20.98 7.61 23.34
N PHE A 134 20.20 6.53 23.30
CA PHE A 134 20.66 5.20 23.67
C PHE A 134 21.65 4.70 22.61
N ASP A 135 22.83 4.26 23.06
CA ASP A 135 23.82 3.67 22.16
C ASP A 135 23.42 2.25 21.78
N ILE A 136 23.01 2.05 20.51
CA ILE A 136 22.56 0.74 20.01
C ILE A 136 23.64 -0.35 20.07
N ARG A 137 24.93 0.01 20.17
CA ARG A 137 26.03 -0.96 20.36
C ARG A 137 25.88 -1.75 21.67
N LYS A 138 25.16 -1.23 22.65
CA LYS A 138 24.81 -1.96 23.89
C LYS A 138 23.94 -3.18 23.67
N LEU A 139 23.32 -3.29 22.49
CA LEU A 139 22.55 -4.47 22.09
C LEU A 139 23.43 -5.64 21.64
N SER A 140 24.75 -5.45 21.48
CA SER A 140 25.66 -6.45 20.93
C SER A 140 25.72 -7.78 21.70
N ASN A 141 25.39 -7.74 23.00
CA ASN A 141 25.37 -8.94 23.85
C ASN A 141 24.03 -9.67 23.87
N LEU A 142 23.00 -9.11 23.22
CA LEU A 142 21.68 -9.72 23.16
C LEU A 142 21.50 -10.50 21.88
N LYS A 143 20.82 -11.65 21.99
CA LYS A 143 20.28 -12.34 20.82
C LYS A 143 18.96 -11.69 20.42
N ILE A 144 18.71 -11.58 19.13
CA ILE A 144 17.52 -10.93 18.61
C ILE A 144 16.62 -11.95 17.91
N ALA A 145 15.37 -12.04 18.35
CA ALA A 145 14.36 -12.86 17.73
C ALA A 145 13.26 -12.00 17.08
N VAL A 146 12.80 -12.41 15.89
CA VAL A 146 11.80 -11.65 15.12
C VAL A 146 10.73 -12.56 14.58
N ILE A 147 9.47 -12.19 14.73
CA ILE A 147 8.34 -12.95 14.20
C ILE A 147 7.81 -12.29 12.91
N GLY A 148 7.83 -13.07 11.83
CA GLY A 148 7.25 -12.73 10.54
C GLY A 148 8.17 -11.91 9.61
N SER A 149 8.09 -12.21 8.31
CA SER A 149 8.95 -11.65 7.26
C SER A 149 8.91 -10.12 7.14
N GLY A 150 7.78 -9.49 7.50
CA GLY A 150 7.67 -8.03 7.52
C GLY A 150 8.49 -7.40 8.65
N THR A 151 8.57 -8.07 9.80
CA THR A 151 9.35 -7.64 10.95
C THR A 151 10.85 -7.82 10.70
N VAL A 152 11.23 -8.92 10.04
CA VAL A 152 12.60 -9.16 9.58
C VAL A 152 13.09 -8.01 8.71
N ARG A 153 12.36 -7.70 7.62
CA ARG A 153 12.74 -6.60 6.73
C ARG A 153 12.83 -5.24 7.42
N GLN A 154 11.98 -5.02 8.44
CA GLN A 154 12.04 -3.76 9.20
C GLN A 154 13.29 -3.68 10.07
N LEU A 155 13.72 -4.79 10.70
CA LEU A 155 14.94 -4.85 11.48
C LEU A 155 16.19 -4.63 10.60
N GLU A 156 16.22 -5.25 9.43
CA GLU A 156 17.30 -5.11 8.45
C GLU A 156 17.50 -3.67 7.98
N GLN A 157 16.43 -2.84 7.93
CA GLN A 157 16.55 -1.42 7.61
C GLN A 157 17.36 -0.63 8.66
N HIS A 158 17.44 -1.14 9.89
CA HIS A 158 18.29 -0.58 10.95
C HIS A 158 19.69 -1.20 10.96
N GLY A 159 20.05 -2.03 9.96
CA GLY A 159 21.35 -2.68 9.86
C GLY A 159 21.57 -3.81 10.87
N ILE A 160 20.48 -4.35 11.43
CA ILE A 160 20.53 -5.44 12.41
C ILE A 160 19.85 -6.68 11.83
N TYR A 161 20.46 -7.84 12.05
CA TYR A 161 19.96 -9.12 11.61
C TYR A 161 19.49 -9.95 12.80
N ALA A 162 18.43 -10.72 12.61
CA ALA A 162 17.89 -11.57 13.66
C ALA A 162 18.70 -12.86 13.79
N ASP A 163 18.93 -13.28 15.04
CA ASP A 163 19.53 -14.59 15.36
C ASP A 163 18.50 -15.73 15.23
N LEU A 164 17.20 -15.42 15.47
CA LEU A 164 16.12 -16.39 15.41
C LEU A 164 14.91 -15.82 14.65
N ILE A 165 14.44 -16.58 13.67
CA ILE A 165 13.22 -16.30 12.91
C ILE A 165 12.39 -17.60 12.95
N PRO A 166 11.33 -17.68 13.77
CA PRO A 166 10.47 -18.85 13.83
C PRO A 166 9.53 -18.95 12.62
#